data_e2956e12a7694c9a08a070b93e0d3b7a
#
_entry.id   e2956e12a7694c9a08a070b93e0d3b7a
#
_cell.length_a   1.000
_cell.length_b   1.000
_cell.length_c   1.000
_cell.angle_alpha   90.00
_cell.angle_beta   90.00
_cell.angle_gamma   90.00
#
_symmetry.space_group_name_H-M   'P 1'
#
loop_
_entity.id
_entity.type
_entity.pdbx_description
1 polymer ?
#
loop_
_entity_poly.entity_id
_entity_poly.type
_entity_poly.pdbx_seq_one_letter_code
_entity_poly.pdbx_strand_id
1 'polypeptide(L)'
;PFHNGHLYHIEKAKELTGADRVIVIMSGDYVQRGTPAVLSKHSRAHMALLNGASVVLELPVCYSCASAEFFAKGAVSVLDGLGCIDALCFGSECGNLEHLTSIAHLLSAEPETYRHHLQSSLKNGMSFPAARCHALEKMTGDAYASQILSDPNNILGIEYLKALKKLNSPIVPFTLKREFS
;
A
#
# COMPACT_ATOMS: atom_id res chain seq x y z
N PRO A 1 1.60 -17.71 -3.33
CA PRO A 1 0.80 -18.58 -2.47
C PRO A 1 0.57 -17.94 -1.12
N PHE A 2 -0.48 -18.38 -0.38
CA PHE A 2 -0.71 -17.99 0.99
C PHE A 2 0.41 -18.58 1.87
N HIS A 3 0.92 -17.83 2.84
CA HIS A 3 2.00 -18.23 3.73
C HIS A 3 1.80 -17.63 5.13
N ASN A 4 2.63 -18.06 6.10
CA ASN A 4 2.51 -17.67 7.50
C ASN A 4 2.45 -16.13 7.71
N GLY A 5 3.15 -15.36 6.88
CA GLY A 5 3.05 -13.89 6.95
C GLY A 5 1.66 -13.34 6.61
N HIS A 6 0.89 -14.01 5.74
CA HIS A 6 -0.51 -13.62 5.48
C HIS A 6 -1.42 -14.02 6.65
N LEU A 7 -1.22 -15.19 7.25
CA LEU A 7 -1.93 -15.61 8.45
C LEU A 7 -1.69 -14.62 9.60
N TYR A 8 -0.42 -14.34 9.88
CA TYR A 8 -0.03 -13.35 10.89
C TYR A 8 -0.69 -11.99 10.64
N HIS A 9 -0.74 -11.54 9.37
CA HIS A 9 -1.38 -10.28 9.01
C HIS A 9 -2.88 -10.30 9.32
N ILE A 10 -3.60 -11.37 9.00
CA ILE A 10 -5.04 -11.51 9.29
C ILE A 10 -5.28 -11.49 10.81
N GLU A 11 -4.50 -12.23 11.58
CA GLU A 11 -4.63 -12.30 13.03
C GLU A 11 -4.34 -10.94 13.70
N LYS A 12 -3.23 -10.32 13.32
CA LYS A 12 -2.85 -9.00 13.84
C LYS A 12 -3.79 -7.87 13.40
N ALA A 13 -4.34 -7.94 12.20
CA ALA A 13 -5.36 -6.98 11.77
C ALA A 13 -6.59 -7.05 12.67
N LYS A 14 -7.10 -8.25 13.01
CA LYS A 14 -8.20 -8.42 13.95
C LYS A 14 -7.87 -7.90 15.35
N GLU A 15 -6.66 -8.22 15.85
CA GLU A 15 -6.21 -7.78 17.17
C GLU A 15 -6.13 -6.25 17.27
N LEU A 16 -5.55 -5.58 16.26
CA LEU A 16 -5.36 -4.13 16.26
C LEU A 16 -6.66 -3.34 16.06
N THR A 17 -7.55 -3.86 15.22
CA THR A 17 -8.77 -3.14 14.82
C THR A 17 -9.99 -3.55 15.66
N GLY A 18 -9.94 -4.68 16.37
CA GLY A 18 -11.10 -5.27 17.02
C GLY A 18 -12.14 -5.82 16.05
N ALA A 19 -11.79 -6.00 14.76
CA ALA A 19 -12.72 -6.41 13.72
C ALA A 19 -13.09 -7.90 13.83
N ASP A 20 -14.39 -8.22 13.73
CA ASP A 20 -14.88 -9.59 13.71
C ASP A 20 -14.68 -10.28 12.36
N ARG A 21 -14.64 -9.49 11.28
CA ARG A 21 -14.57 -9.98 9.90
C ARG A 21 -13.39 -9.39 9.17
N VAL A 22 -12.76 -10.17 8.30
CA VAL A 22 -11.66 -9.73 7.45
C VAL A 22 -12.04 -9.93 5.99
N ILE A 23 -12.00 -8.84 5.24
CA ILE A 23 -12.10 -8.84 3.79
C ILE A 23 -10.69 -8.74 3.22
N VAL A 24 -10.31 -9.67 2.38
CA VAL A 24 -9.03 -9.65 1.66
C VAL A 24 -9.28 -9.18 0.23
N ILE A 25 -8.58 -8.13 -0.19
CA ILE A 25 -8.51 -7.76 -1.61
C ILE A 25 -7.24 -8.36 -2.20
N MET A 26 -7.35 -9.06 -3.31
CA MET A 26 -6.28 -9.89 -3.85
C MET A 26 -6.19 -9.72 -5.38
N SER A 27 -4.97 -9.65 -5.91
CA SER A 27 -4.73 -9.75 -7.35
C SER A 27 -5.29 -11.07 -7.90
N GLY A 28 -5.84 -11.04 -9.12
CA GLY A 28 -6.30 -12.22 -9.85
C GLY A 28 -5.14 -13.11 -10.32
N ASP A 29 -5.25 -13.65 -11.52
CA ASP A 29 -4.22 -14.56 -12.07
C ASP A 29 -2.93 -13.84 -12.48
N TYR A 30 -2.97 -12.50 -12.56
CA TYR A 30 -1.81 -11.66 -12.78
C TYR A 30 -1.60 -10.74 -11.56
N VAL A 31 -0.38 -10.77 -11.03
CA VAL A 31 0.02 -9.96 -9.86
C VAL A 31 0.71 -8.67 -10.30
N GLN A 32 1.11 -7.85 -9.35
CA GLN A 32 1.81 -6.59 -9.61
C GLN A 32 2.98 -6.78 -10.59
N ARG A 33 3.16 -5.84 -11.49
CA ARG A 33 4.11 -5.88 -12.63
C ARG A 33 3.75 -6.86 -13.74
N GLY A 34 2.52 -7.40 -13.76
CA GLY A 34 2.04 -8.28 -14.82
C GLY A 34 2.59 -9.71 -14.78
N THR A 35 3.21 -10.12 -13.69
CA THR A 35 3.72 -11.49 -13.54
C THR A 35 2.56 -12.46 -13.29
N PRO A 36 2.50 -13.61 -13.98
CA PRO A 36 1.53 -14.65 -13.67
C PRO A 36 1.67 -15.17 -12.23
N ALA A 37 0.55 -15.39 -11.56
CA ALA A 37 0.55 -15.98 -10.23
C ALA A 37 0.93 -17.47 -10.31
N VAL A 38 1.71 -17.95 -9.33
CA VAL A 38 2.15 -19.37 -9.25
C VAL A 38 0.98 -20.33 -9.06
N LEU A 39 -0.08 -19.89 -8.36
CA LEU A 39 -1.31 -20.65 -8.14
C LEU A 39 -2.50 -19.86 -8.69
N SER A 40 -3.55 -20.58 -9.11
CA SER A 40 -4.79 -19.97 -9.56
C SER A 40 -5.38 -19.03 -8.49
N LYS A 41 -6.09 -18.03 -8.90
CA LYS A 41 -6.79 -17.11 -7.98
C LYS A 41 -7.76 -17.85 -7.06
N HIS A 42 -8.45 -18.89 -7.55
CA HIS A 42 -9.37 -19.69 -6.75
C HIS A 42 -8.67 -20.44 -5.64
N SER A 43 -7.53 -21.08 -5.93
CA SER A 43 -6.71 -21.77 -4.91
C SER A 43 -6.21 -20.79 -3.85
N ARG A 44 -5.74 -19.62 -4.26
CA ARG A 44 -5.24 -18.59 -3.32
C ARG A 44 -6.37 -18.00 -2.46
N ALA A 45 -7.56 -17.78 -3.05
CA ALA A 45 -8.73 -17.32 -2.31
C ALA A 45 -9.19 -18.37 -1.29
N HIS A 46 -9.23 -19.63 -1.70
CA HIS A 46 -9.58 -20.74 -0.80
C HIS A 46 -8.62 -20.83 0.39
N MET A 47 -7.31 -20.72 0.15
CA MET A 47 -6.32 -20.67 1.23
C MET A 47 -6.56 -19.51 2.20
N ALA A 48 -6.88 -18.32 1.70
CA ALA A 48 -7.16 -17.16 2.57
C ALA A 48 -8.43 -17.38 3.42
N LEU A 49 -9.50 -17.94 2.83
CA LEU A 49 -10.74 -18.25 3.54
C LEU A 49 -10.52 -19.30 4.64
N LEU A 50 -9.76 -20.37 4.36
CA LEU A 50 -9.40 -21.39 5.36
C LEU A 50 -8.57 -20.83 6.52
N ASN A 51 -7.89 -19.71 6.32
CA ASN A 51 -7.01 -19.07 7.29
C ASN A 51 -7.58 -17.75 7.86
N GLY A 52 -8.90 -17.63 7.91
CA GLY A 52 -9.57 -16.61 8.70
C GLY A 52 -10.05 -15.37 7.95
N ALA A 53 -9.87 -15.31 6.62
CA ALA A 53 -10.59 -14.33 5.81
C ALA A 53 -12.08 -14.70 5.76
N SER A 54 -12.96 -13.70 5.85
CA SER A 54 -14.41 -13.88 5.73
C SER A 54 -14.88 -13.77 4.28
N VAL A 55 -14.20 -12.91 3.52
CA VAL A 55 -14.47 -12.66 2.10
C VAL A 55 -13.15 -12.40 1.38
N VAL A 56 -13.04 -12.87 0.15
CA VAL A 56 -11.93 -12.54 -0.74
C VAL A 56 -12.47 -11.90 -2.00
N LEU A 57 -12.01 -10.70 -2.30
CA LEU A 57 -12.36 -9.94 -3.49
C LEU A 57 -11.20 -9.91 -4.47
N GLU A 58 -11.48 -10.06 -5.74
CA GLU A 58 -10.49 -9.91 -6.80
C GLU A 58 -10.33 -8.43 -7.17
N LEU A 59 -9.10 -7.93 -7.08
CA LEU A 59 -8.77 -6.62 -7.64
C LEU A 59 -8.74 -6.72 -9.18
N PRO A 60 -9.50 -5.89 -9.92
CA PRO A 60 -9.49 -5.92 -11.37
C PRO A 60 -8.06 -5.83 -11.95
N VAL A 61 -7.79 -6.61 -13.00
CA VAL A 61 -6.46 -6.78 -13.56
C VAL A 61 -5.79 -5.46 -13.99
N CYS A 62 -6.58 -4.50 -14.47
CA CYS A 62 -6.08 -3.17 -14.86
C CYS A 62 -5.47 -2.39 -13.67
N TYR A 63 -5.89 -2.68 -12.44
CA TYR A 63 -5.29 -2.13 -11.24
C TYR A 63 -4.21 -3.05 -10.67
N SER A 64 -4.44 -4.37 -10.67
CA SER A 64 -3.52 -5.31 -10.03
C SER A 64 -2.15 -5.39 -10.72
N CYS A 65 -2.09 -5.17 -12.03
CA CYS A 65 -0.85 -5.17 -12.83
C CYS A 65 -0.18 -3.80 -12.94
N ALA A 66 -0.81 -2.74 -12.45
CA ALA A 66 -0.36 -1.37 -12.58
C ALA A 66 0.69 -0.97 -11.51
N SER A 67 1.07 0.32 -11.50
CA SER A 67 1.94 0.88 -10.46
C SER A 67 1.30 0.82 -9.08
N ALA A 68 2.11 1.01 -8.03
CA ALA A 68 1.62 1.04 -6.64
C ALA A 68 0.48 2.05 -6.44
N GLU A 69 0.55 3.21 -7.10
CA GLU A 69 -0.50 4.24 -7.06
C GLU A 69 -1.84 3.72 -7.59
N PHE A 70 -1.84 3.11 -8.78
CA PHE A 70 -3.07 2.59 -9.39
C PHE A 70 -3.58 1.36 -8.63
N PHE A 71 -2.68 0.49 -8.17
CA PHE A 71 -3.02 -0.65 -7.33
C PHE A 71 -3.75 -0.18 -6.06
N ALA A 72 -3.16 0.75 -5.32
CA ALA A 72 -3.74 1.30 -4.10
C ALA A 72 -5.07 2.01 -4.37
N LYS A 73 -5.14 2.84 -5.42
CA LYS A 73 -6.38 3.51 -5.82
C LYS A 73 -7.50 2.49 -6.10
N GLY A 74 -7.21 1.45 -6.87
CA GLY A 74 -8.19 0.41 -7.17
C GLY A 74 -8.66 -0.34 -5.93
N ALA A 75 -7.72 -0.78 -5.08
CA ALA A 75 -8.02 -1.48 -3.85
C ALA A 75 -8.87 -0.64 -2.90
N VAL A 76 -8.47 0.60 -2.62
CA VAL A 76 -9.21 1.50 -1.73
C VAL A 76 -10.58 1.85 -2.32
N SER A 77 -10.68 2.08 -3.64
CA SER A 77 -11.98 2.39 -4.27
C SER A 77 -12.97 1.23 -4.16
N VAL A 78 -12.51 -0.02 -4.27
CA VAL A 78 -13.36 -1.20 -4.07
C VAL A 78 -13.82 -1.30 -2.62
N LEU A 79 -12.90 -1.13 -1.66
CA LEU A 79 -13.21 -1.22 -0.23
C LEU A 79 -14.16 -0.09 0.21
N ASP A 80 -13.89 1.13 -0.20
CA ASP A 80 -14.72 2.30 0.10
C ASP A 80 -16.13 2.17 -0.50
N GLY A 81 -16.21 1.68 -1.75
CA GLY A 81 -17.46 1.44 -2.44
C GLY A 81 -18.37 0.36 -1.81
N LEU A 82 -17.83 -0.52 -0.95
CA LEU A 82 -18.64 -1.46 -0.19
C LEU A 82 -19.45 -0.78 0.92
N GLY A 83 -19.01 0.37 1.43
CA GLY A 83 -19.71 1.14 2.46
C GLY A 83 -19.82 0.47 3.83
N CYS A 84 -19.07 -0.62 4.06
CA CYS A 84 -19.12 -1.41 5.30
C CYS A 84 -17.72 -1.74 5.85
N ILE A 85 -16.71 -1.03 5.41
CA ILE A 85 -15.32 -1.24 5.84
C ILE A 85 -14.92 -0.17 6.84
N ASP A 86 -14.57 -0.58 8.06
CA ASP A 86 -14.16 0.32 9.13
C ASP A 86 -12.65 0.59 9.10
N ALA A 87 -11.85 -0.41 8.73
CA ALA A 87 -10.39 -0.34 8.80
C ALA A 87 -9.70 -0.95 7.59
N LEU A 88 -8.57 -0.34 7.19
CA LEU A 88 -7.62 -0.86 6.21
C LEU A 88 -6.30 -1.18 6.90
N CYS A 89 -5.93 -2.46 6.96
CA CYS A 89 -4.67 -2.90 7.53
C CYS A 89 -3.70 -3.32 6.43
N PHE A 90 -2.49 -2.79 6.43
CA PHE A 90 -1.44 -3.12 5.47
C PHE A 90 -0.08 -3.29 6.15
N GLY A 91 0.80 -4.08 5.54
CA GLY A 91 2.17 -4.25 6.02
C GLY A 91 3.10 -3.16 5.50
N SER A 92 4.05 -2.70 6.32
CA SER A 92 5.13 -1.79 5.93
C SER A 92 6.45 -2.18 6.58
N GLU A 93 7.55 -1.82 5.96
CA GLU A 93 8.88 -2.07 6.52
C GLU A 93 9.15 -1.20 7.75
N CYS A 94 8.74 0.06 7.71
CA CYS A 94 8.94 0.99 8.83
C CYS A 94 8.00 0.73 10.03
N GLY A 95 6.80 0.19 9.79
CA GLY A 95 5.80 -0.07 10.84
C GLY A 95 5.30 1.18 11.58
N ASN A 96 5.52 2.38 11.03
CA ASN A 96 5.13 3.64 11.64
C ASN A 96 4.12 4.39 10.78
N LEU A 97 2.85 4.39 11.21
CA LEU A 97 1.75 5.01 10.48
C LEU A 97 1.89 6.53 10.39
N GLU A 98 2.39 7.19 11.42
CA GLU A 98 2.54 8.65 11.45
C GLU A 98 3.55 9.13 10.40
N HIS A 99 4.70 8.45 10.29
CA HIS A 99 5.69 8.76 9.27
C HIS A 99 5.14 8.54 7.85
N LEU A 100 4.47 7.41 7.62
CA LEU A 100 3.85 7.13 6.33
C LEU A 100 2.79 8.17 5.97
N THR A 101 1.97 8.59 6.96
CA THR A 101 0.91 9.59 6.77
C THR A 101 1.51 10.96 6.45
N SER A 102 2.56 11.36 7.17
CA SER A 102 3.25 12.65 6.93
C SER A 102 3.81 12.72 5.50
N ILE A 103 4.48 11.63 5.05
CA ILE A 103 4.99 11.55 3.68
C ILE A 103 3.84 11.52 2.66
N ALA A 104 2.76 10.78 2.92
CA ALA A 104 1.59 10.72 2.05
C ALA A 104 0.93 12.11 1.88
N HIS A 105 0.82 12.88 2.96
CA HIS A 105 0.30 14.25 2.92
C HIS A 105 1.17 15.17 2.07
N LEU A 106 2.48 15.11 2.27
CA LEU A 106 3.45 15.90 1.52
C LEU A 106 3.42 15.57 0.04
N LEU A 107 3.47 14.27 -0.30
CA LEU A 107 3.42 13.81 -1.69
C LEU A 107 2.05 14.04 -2.36
N SER A 108 0.96 14.16 -1.59
CA SER A 108 -0.35 14.55 -2.13
C SER A 108 -0.45 16.04 -2.42
N ALA A 109 0.20 16.88 -1.60
CA ALA A 109 0.19 18.33 -1.76
C ALA A 109 1.15 18.80 -2.88
N GLU A 110 2.21 18.02 -3.12
CA GLU A 110 3.28 18.34 -4.08
C GLU A 110 3.71 19.80 -4.02
N PRO A 111 4.24 20.29 -2.89
CA PRO A 111 4.68 21.68 -2.76
C PRO A 111 5.61 22.10 -3.89
N GLU A 112 5.63 23.37 -4.23
CA GLU A 112 6.45 23.87 -5.35
C GLU A 112 7.94 23.56 -5.17
N THR A 113 8.44 23.65 -3.95
CA THR A 113 9.81 23.26 -3.60
C THR A 113 10.10 21.79 -3.91
N TYR A 114 9.17 20.88 -3.57
CA TYR A 114 9.30 19.46 -3.90
C TYR A 114 9.33 19.26 -5.43
N ARG A 115 8.37 19.86 -6.15
CA ARG A 115 8.30 19.78 -7.62
C ARG A 115 9.57 20.29 -8.28
N HIS A 116 10.14 21.39 -7.79
CA HIS A 116 11.37 21.95 -8.31
C HIS A 116 12.55 20.96 -8.13
N HIS A 117 12.73 20.40 -6.93
CA HIS A 117 13.78 19.41 -6.69
C HIS A 117 13.59 18.14 -7.51
N LEU A 118 12.37 17.65 -7.64
CA LEU A 118 12.04 16.48 -8.46
C LEU A 118 12.40 16.70 -9.92
N GLN A 119 11.97 17.83 -10.51
CA GLN A 119 12.28 18.17 -11.90
C GLN A 119 13.76 18.36 -12.15
N SER A 120 14.48 19.01 -11.22
CA SER A 120 15.93 19.18 -11.32
C SER A 120 16.64 17.82 -11.32
N SER A 121 16.26 16.90 -10.42
CA SER A 121 16.83 15.57 -10.34
C SER A 121 16.57 14.73 -11.60
N LEU A 122 15.36 14.83 -12.16
CA LEU A 122 15.00 14.14 -13.42
C LEU A 122 15.81 14.70 -14.61
N LYS A 123 16.00 16.03 -14.70
CA LYS A 123 16.83 16.66 -15.73
C LYS A 123 18.30 16.22 -15.64
N ASN A 124 18.77 15.89 -14.44
CA ASN A 124 20.12 15.36 -14.20
C ASN A 124 20.23 13.86 -14.46
N GLY A 125 19.22 13.22 -15.07
CA GLY A 125 19.23 11.83 -15.48
C GLY A 125 18.93 10.82 -14.37
N MET A 126 18.44 11.25 -13.20
CA MET A 126 18.01 10.33 -12.15
C MET A 126 16.74 9.59 -12.59
N SER A 127 16.62 8.31 -12.20
CA SER A 127 15.35 7.59 -12.34
C SER A 127 14.27 8.24 -11.48
N PHE A 128 12.99 8.08 -11.86
CA PHE A 128 11.88 8.68 -11.11
C PHE A 128 11.87 8.30 -9.61
N PRO A 129 12.09 7.01 -9.24
CA PRO A 129 12.17 6.64 -7.81
C PRO A 129 13.32 7.36 -7.08
N ALA A 130 14.51 7.40 -7.67
CA ALA A 130 15.65 8.08 -7.07
C ALA A 130 15.44 9.60 -6.96
N ALA A 131 14.83 10.20 -7.98
CA ALA A 131 14.50 11.63 -7.98
C ALA A 131 13.46 11.99 -6.90
N ARG A 132 12.46 11.12 -6.65
CA ARG A 132 11.49 11.28 -5.56
C ARG A 132 12.16 11.25 -4.20
N CYS A 133 13.03 10.28 -3.94
CA CYS A 133 13.78 10.17 -2.69
C CYS A 133 14.63 11.43 -2.46
N HIS A 134 15.40 11.83 -3.46
CA HIS A 134 16.26 13.01 -3.39
C HIS A 134 15.48 14.31 -3.19
N ALA A 135 14.34 14.48 -3.89
CA ALA A 135 13.50 15.65 -3.73
C ALA A 135 12.89 15.73 -2.32
N LEU A 136 12.46 14.60 -1.77
CA LEU A 136 11.93 14.53 -0.40
C LEU A 136 13.01 14.88 0.62
N GLU A 137 14.19 14.30 0.52
CA GLU A 137 15.32 14.58 1.40
C GLU A 137 15.74 16.05 1.35
N LYS A 138 15.85 16.63 0.16
CA LYS A 138 16.18 18.06 -0.01
C LYS A 138 15.14 18.98 0.60
N MET A 139 13.87 18.62 0.55
CA MET A 139 12.80 19.44 1.08
C MET A 139 12.65 19.31 2.59
N THR A 140 12.77 18.08 3.13
CA THR A 140 12.56 17.82 4.56
C THR A 140 13.82 17.96 5.41
N GLY A 141 15.00 17.87 4.79
CA GLY A 141 16.27 17.73 5.50
C GLY A 141 16.43 16.39 6.23
N ASP A 142 15.52 15.44 5.98
CA ASP A 142 15.44 14.15 6.67
C ASP A 142 15.79 12.99 5.71
N ALA A 143 16.97 12.41 5.91
CA ALA A 143 17.40 11.24 5.14
C ALA A 143 16.54 9.99 5.45
N TYR A 144 15.93 9.89 6.63
CA TYR A 144 15.04 8.79 6.96
C TYR A 144 13.76 8.79 6.12
N ALA A 145 13.21 9.97 5.83
CA ALA A 145 12.06 10.09 4.95
C ALA A 145 12.36 9.57 3.52
N SER A 146 13.57 9.79 3.02
CA SER A 146 14.01 9.24 1.73
C SER A 146 14.18 7.72 1.77
N GLN A 147 14.68 7.17 2.88
CA GLN A 147 14.83 5.73 3.08
C GLN A 147 13.47 5.02 3.08
N ILE A 148 12.44 5.61 3.70
CA ILE A 148 11.07 5.07 3.68
C ILE A 148 10.58 4.86 2.24
N LEU A 149 10.91 5.78 1.32
CA LEU A 149 10.53 5.68 -0.10
C LEU A 149 11.35 4.66 -0.91
N SER A 150 12.37 4.03 -0.35
CA SER A 150 13.10 2.95 -1.03
C SER A 150 12.47 1.58 -0.85
N ASP A 151 11.61 1.40 0.14
CA ASP A 151 11.02 0.13 0.49
C ASP A 151 9.63 -0.07 -0.17
N PRO A 152 9.39 -1.19 -0.87
CA PRO A 152 8.22 -1.35 -1.71
C PRO A 152 6.89 -1.37 -0.94
N ASN A 153 6.84 -1.91 0.29
CA ASN A 153 5.61 -1.92 1.07
C ASN A 153 5.36 -0.59 1.77
N ASN A 154 6.39 0.17 2.12
CA ASN A 154 6.24 1.56 2.56
C ASN A 154 5.64 2.41 1.43
N ILE A 155 6.14 2.27 0.19
CA ILE A 155 5.60 2.97 -0.98
C ILE A 155 4.11 2.62 -1.15
N LEU A 156 3.77 1.34 -1.12
CA LEU A 156 2.37 0.90 -1.27
C LEU A 156 1.49 1.43 -0.13
N GLY A 157 1.98 1.42 1.11
CA GLY A 157 1.30 2.01 2.27
C GLY A 157 1.00 3.49 2.09
N ILE A 158 2.00 4.26 1.63
CA ILE A 158 1.84 5.67 1.31
C ILE A 158 0.76 5.89 0.23
N GLU A 159 0.74 5.07 -0.81
CA GLU A 159 -0.27 5.19 -1.87
C GLU A 159 -1.69 4.80 -1.38
N TYR A 160 -1.84 3.85 -0.42
CA TYR A 160 -3.12 3.61 0.25
C TYR A 160 -3.59 4.84 1.02
N LEU A 161 -2.72 5.47 1.80
CA LEU A 161 -3.05 6.68 2.57
C LEU A 161 -3.44 7.86 1.66
N LYS A 162 -2.73 8.04 0.53
CA LYS A 162 -3.09 9.03 -0.49
C LYS A 162 -4.46 8.74 -1.11
N ALA A 163 -4.77 7.47 -1.40
CA ALA A 163 -6.04 7.07 -1.97
C ALA A 163 -7.20 7.30 -0.99
N LEU A 164 -7.05 6.92 0.28
CA LEU A 164 -8.03 7.19 1.34
C LEU A 164 -8.33 8.69 1.46
N LYS A 165 -7.27 9.51 1.51
CA LYS A 165 -7.42 10.97 1.58
C LYS A 165 -8.14 11.54 0.36
N LYS A 166 -7.78 11.09 -0.84
CA LYS A 166 -8.35 11.58 -2.10
C LYS A 166 -9.85 11.28 -2.21
N LEU A 167 -10.29 10.15 -1.67
CA LEU A 167 -11.69 9.74 -1.64
C LEU A 167 -12.47 10.33 -0.46
N ASN A 168 -11.80 11.01 0.47
CA ASN A 168 -12.36 11.39 1.77
C ASN A 168 -12.99 10.18 2.48
N SER A 169 -12.35 9.02 2.36
CA SER A 169 -12.85 7.76 2.88
C SER A 169 -12.87 7.76 4.41
N PRO A 170 -13.93 7.24 5.05
CA PRO A 170 -14.00 7.09 6.51
C PRO A 170 -13.17 5.91 7.03
N ILE A 171 -12.60 5.09 6.15
CA ILE A 171 -11.82 3.91 6.52
C ILE A 171 -10.56 4.31 7.28
N VAL A 172 -10.39 3.76 8.48
CA VAL A 172 -9.24 4.05 9.35
C VAL A 172 -8.04 3.19 8.95
N PRO A 173 -6.89 3.80 8.61
CA PRO A 173 -5.70 3.03 8.24
C PRO A 173 -4.95 2.50 9.46
N PHE A 174 -4.39 1.28 9.32
CA PHE A 174 -3.48 0.63 10.27
C PHE A 174 -2.30 0.04 9.51
N THR A 175 -1.11 0.08 10.10
CA THR A 175 0.06 -0.58 9.53
C THR A 175 0.67 -1.58 10.49
N LEU A 176 1.15 -2.69 9.94
CA LEU A 176 1.90 -3.72 10.64
C LEU A 176 3.34 -3.67 10.17
N LYS A 177 4.28 -3.69 11.13
CA LYS A 177 5.68 -3.85 10.80
C LYS A 177 5.90 -5.26 10.24
N ARG A 178 6.50 -5.32 9.07
CA ARG A 178 6.91 -6.60 8.48
C ARG A 178 8.12 -7.13 9.23
N GLU A 179 7.98 -8.32 9.80
CA GLU A 179 9.14 -9.06 10.28
C GLU A 179 9.81 -9.73 9.08
N PHE A 180 11.12 -9.53 8.96
CA PHE A 180 11.91 -10.20 7.93
C PHE A 180 11.89 -11.70 8.24
N SER A 181 11.31 -12.49 7.33
CA SER A 181 11.40 -13.95 7.31
C SER A 181 12.59 -14.40 6.50
#